data_b7df4c9c8dad9178ba0f54210b67531c
#
_entry.id   b7df4c9c8dad9178ba0f54210b67531c
#
_cell.length_a   1.000
_cell.length_b   1.000
_cell.length_c   1.000
_cell.angle_alpha   90.00
_cell.angle_beta   90.00
_cell.angle_gamma   90.00
#
_symmetry.space_group_name_H-M   'P 1'
#
loop_
_entity.id
_entity.type
_entity.pdbx_description
1 polymer ?
#
loop_
_entity_poly.entity_id
_entity_poly.type
_entity_poly.pdbx_seq_one_letter_code
_entity_poly.pdbx_strand_id
1 'polypeptide(L)'
;MPALFKSFADQAGLDYDVYLETRGGAGIDFHLENKLDIIGRRPFDQVVMHGYSTLDAQDPGNPDKLVSTVAAMSDFLRSKNAAVEVYLTATWSRADQVYLPDKPWTGQPIENMALDVRAGYDLAAAAPGVAGVNGVGEAWSRAMASGIADPNPYDGIDLDKVDLWSYDHYHASHYGYYLEALVVFGNLTGLDPRSLGVNECSGYELGMSRTQIKMLQQAAYDQLAGEGRVEASPLEVDRPGAALRCN
;
A
#
# COMPACT_ATOMS: atom_id res chain seq x y z
N MET A 1 -4.57 1.93 7.26
CA MET A 1 -4.48 0.76 6.35
C MET A 1 -4.89 -0.56 7.04
N PRO A 2 -4.35 -1.04 8.21
CA PRO A 2 -4.70 -2.37 8.76
C PRO A 2 -6.19 -2.58 9.04
N ALA A 3 -6.90 -1.58 9.54
CA ALA A 3 -8.35 -1.66 9.77
C ALA A 3 -9.13 -1.83 8.45
N LEU A 4 -8.72 -1.18 7.37
CA LEU A 4 -9.33 -1.34 6.06
C LEU A 4 -9.10 -2.75 5.51
N PHE A 5 -7.86 -3.26 5.62
CA PHE A 5 -7.56 -4.64 5.24
C PHE A 5 -8.45 -5.65 6.00
N LYS A 6 -8.57 -5.47 7.34
CA LYS A 6 -9.43 -6.35 8.15
C LYS A 6 -10.89 -6.30 7.68
N SER A 7 -11.42 -5.11 7.42
CA SER A 7 -12.78 -4.94 6.91
C SER A 7 -12.99 -5.63 5.56
N PHE A 8 -12.03 -5.51 4.64
CA PHE A 8 -12.08 -6.20 3.33
C PHE A 8 -12.00 -7.72 3.49
N ALA A 9 -11.13 -8.21 4.37
CA ALA A 9 -11.01 -9.64 4.65
C ALA A 9 -12.31 -10.21 5.24
N ASP A 10 -12.91 -9.51 6.22
CA ASP A 10 -14.19 -9.92 6.82
C ASP A 10 -15.32 -9.97 5.76
N GLN A 11 -15.39 -8.95 4.92
CA GLN A 11 -16.38 -8.90 3.85
C GLN A 11 -16.19 -10.02 2.82
N ALA A 12 -14.93 -10.40 2.56
CA ALA A 12 -14.60 -11.54 1.70
C ALA A 12 -14.79 -12.91 2.38
N GLY A 13 -15.19 -12.94 3.66
CA GLY A 13 -15.37 -14.17 4.44
C GLY A 13 -14.06 -14.83 4.86
N LEU A 14 -12.98 -14.05 4.92
CA LEU A 14 -11.67 -14.51 5.36
C LEU A 14 -11.47 -14.23 6.85
N ASP A 15 -10.88 -15.18 7.56
CA ASP A 15 -10.62 -15.07 9.00
C ASP A 15 -9.16 -14.59 9.23
N TYR A 16 -9.00 -13.30 9.49
CA TYR A 16 -7.72 -12.66 9.79
C TYR A 16 -7.74 -11.98 11.15
N ASP A 17 -6.79 -12.32 12.01
CA ASP A 17 -6.43 -11.54 13.18
C ASP A 17 -5.35 -10.51 12.80
N VAL A 18 -5.71 -9.23 12.76
CA VAL A 18 -4.82 -8.16 12.31
C VAL A 18 -4.24 -7.38 13.48
N TYR A 19 -2.92 -7.26 13.52
CA TYR A 19 -2.17 -6.52 14.54
C TYR A 19 -1.36 -5.41 13.89
N LEU A 20 -1.17 -4.32 14.61
CA LEU A 20 -0.37 -3.17 14.17
C LEU A 20 0.70 -2.85 15.21
N GLU A 21 1.97 -2.81 14.77
CA GLU A 21 3.05 -2.14 15.49
C GLU A 21 3.59 -1.02 14.60
N THR A 22 3.56 0.21 15.06
CA THR A 22 3.97 1.37 14.27
C THR A 22 4.55 2.48 15.14
N ARG A 23 5.46 3.25 14.53
CA ARG A 23 6.01 4.48 15.08
C ARG A 23 6.14 5.51 13.96
N GLY A 24 5.53 6.68 14.12
CA GLY A 24 5.64 7.75 13.14
C GLY A 24 7.10 8.16 12.89
N GLY A 25 7.49 8.26 11.61
CA GLY A 25 8.82 8.64 11.19
C GLY A 25 9.92 7.59 11.41
N ALA A 26 9.57 6.35 11.79
CA ALA A 26 10.52 5.27 12.00
C ALA A 26 10.53 4.29 10.83
N GLY A 27 11.69 3.74 10.52
CA GLY A 27 11.86 2.63 9.58
C GLY A 27 11.92 1.27 10.28
N ILE A 28 12.26 0.23 9.52
CA ILE A 28 12.44 -1.13 10.04
C ILE A 28 13.58 -1.21 11.05
N ASP A 29 14.64 -0.40 10.89
CA ASP A 29 15.77 -0.27 11.81
C ASP A 29 15.31 0.02 13.25
N PHE A 30 14.44 1.01 13.42
CA PHE A 30 13.88 1.32 14.74
C PHE A 30 13.15 0.13 15.36
N HIS A 31 12.39 -0.62 14.57
CA HIS A 31 11.63 -1.76 15.06
C HIS A 31 12.54 -2.94 15.42
N LEU A 32 13.63 -3.15 14.68
CA LEU A 32 14.67 -4.12 15.02
C LEU A 32 15.34 -3.79 16.36
N GLU A 33 15.63 -2.53 16.61
CA GLU A 33 16.32 -2.10 17.82
C GLU A 33 15.42 -2.06 19.06
N ASN A 34 14.12 -1.76 18.89
CA ASN A 34 13.27 -1.35 20.01
C ASN A 34 11.98 -2.17 20.18
N LYS A 35 11.60 -3.05 19.23
CA LYS A 35 10.27 -3.64 19.19
C LYS A 35 10.23 -5.16 19.00
N LEU A 36 11.37 -5.84 18.96
CA LEU A 36 11.42 -7.27 18.72
C LEU A 36 10.70 -8.09 19.82
N ASP A 37 10.63 -7.58 21.04
CA ASP A 37 9.89 -8.21 22.13
C ASP A 37 8.36 -8.20 21.89
N ILE A 38 7.85 -7.15 21.23
CA ILE A 38 6.43 -7.02 20.86
C ILE A 38 6.15 -7.83 19.61
N ILE A 39 6.95 -7.63 18.55
CA ILE A 39 6.80 -8.31 17.26
C ILE A 39 6.95 -9.84 17.41
N GLY A 40 7.86 -10.28 18.27
CA GLY A 40 8.11 -11.71 18.52
C GLY A 40 7.15 -12.42 19.48
N ARG A 41 6.11 -11.75 19.98
CA ARG A 41 5.15 -12.37 20.93
C ARG A 41 4.27 -13.44 20.29
N ARG A 42 4.12 -13.42 18.98
CA ARG A 42 3.27 -14.34 18.22
C ARG A 42 3.98 -14.88 16.99
N PRO A 43 3.73 -16.13 16.60
CA PRO A 43 4.15 -16.66 15.32
C PRO A 43 3.15 -16.21 14.23
N PHE A 44 3.39 -15.03 13.65
CA PHE A 44 2.55 -14.53 12.55
C PHE A 44 2.67 -15.40 11.31
N ASP A 45 1.55 -15.59 10.58
CA ASP A 45 1.54 -16.28 9.29
C ASP A 45 1.94 -15.36 8.15
N GLN A 46 1.47 -14.10 8.21
CA GLN A 46 1.80 -13.05 7.24
C GLN A 46 2.21 -11.77 7.96
N VAL A 47 3.22 -11.10 7.45
CA VAL A 47 3.68 -9.80 7.95
C VAL A 47 3.83 -8.83 6.80
N VAL A 48 3.23 -7.65 6.92
CA VAL A 48 3.40 -6.55 5.98
C VAL A 48 4.25 -5.47 6.63
N MET A 49 5.31 -5.03 5.96
CA MET A 49 6.18 -3.96 6.48
C MET A 49 6.68 -3.04 5.37
N HIS A 50 7.03 -1.82 5.77
CA HIS A 50 7.71 -0.86 4.91
C HIS A 50 8.80 -0.11 5.68
N GLY A 51 9.82 0.36 4.97
CA GLY A 51 10.86 1.23 5.48
C GLY A 51 10.52 2.71 5.32
N TYR A 52 11.55 3.54 5.21
CA TYR A 52 11.38 4.96 4.90
C TYR A 52 10.84 5.15 3.48
N SER A 53 9.97 6.13 3.29
CA SER A 53 9.36 6.44 1.98
C SER A 53 10.35 6.91 0.91
N THR A 54 11.57 7.26 1.31
CA THR A 54 12.70 7.61 0.43
C THR A 54 13.78 6.53 0.42
N LEU A 55 13.48 5.28 0.87
CA LEU A 55 14.39 4.16 1.11
C LEU A 55 15.34 4.38 2.30
N ASP A 56 16.02 5.50 2.37
CA ASP A 56 16.78 5.99 3.53
C ASP A 56 16.40 7.45 3.83
N ALA A 57 16.27 7.78 5.11
CA ALA A 57 15.93 9.14 5.55
C ALA A 57 17.10 10.13 5.44
N GLN A 58 18.36 9.65 5.51
CA GLN A 58 19.58 10.45 5.42
C GLN A 58 20.21 10.42 4.03
N ASP A 59 19.97 9.37 3.25
CA ASP A 59 20.47 9.21 1.89
C ASP A 59 19.34 8.78 0.96
N PRO A 60 18.43 9.70 0.60
CA PRO A 60 17.25 9.39 -0.18
C PRO A 60 17.59 8.73 -1.53
N GLY A 61 16.92 7.61 -1.81
CA GLY A 61 17.16 6.80 -3.00
C GLY A 61 18.14 5.64 -2.78
N ASN A 62 18.90 5.62 -1.68
CA ASN A 62 19.80 4.52 -1.37
C ASN A 62 19.03 3.35 -0.71
N PRO A 63 19.03 2.13 -1.30
CA PRO A 63 18.30 0.98 -0.78
C PRO A 63 19.05 0.19 0.30
N ASP A 64 20.32 0.44 0.58
CA ASP A 64 21.17 -0.42 1.42
C ASP A 64 20.59 -0.65 2.82
N LYS A 65 20.07 0.41 3.44
CA LYS A 65 19.42 0.31 4.75
C LYS A 65 18.15 -0.55 4.68
N LEU A 66 17.32 -0.36 3.66
CA LEU A 66 16.13 -1.17 3.46
C LEU A 66 16.50 -2.64 3.28
N VAL A 67 17.45 -2.94 2.39
CA VAL A 67 17.90 -4.31 2.12
C VAL A 67 18.40 -5.00 3.38
N SER A 68 19.29 -4.35 4.13
CA SER A 68 19.86 -4.94 5.35
C SER A 68 18.83 -5.14 6.46
N THR A 69 17.93 -4.17 6.66
CA THR A 69 16.92 -4.25 7.72
C THR A 69 15.78 -5.21 7.39
N VAL A 70 15.39 -5.33 6.11
CA VAL A 70 14.44 -6.35 5.65
C VAL A 70 15.01 -7.75 5.88
N ALA A 71 16.27 -8.00 5.52
CA ALA A 71 16.91 -9.28 5.74
C ALA A 71 16.92 -9.66 7.22
N ALA A 72 17.36 -8.74 8.10
CA ALA A 72 17.40 -8.98 9.54
C ALA A 72 16.00 -9.22 10.16
N MET A 73 14.98 -8.44 9.76
CA MET A 73 13.62 -8.62 10.24
C MET A 73 13.01 -9.92 9.74
N SER A 74 13.23 -10.27 8.47
CA SER A 74 12.76 -11.53 7.90
C SER A 74 13.36 -12.74 8.62
N ASP A 75 14.67 -12.73 8.92
CA ASP A 75 15.32 -13.78 9.69
C ASP A 75 14.75 -13.88 11.11
N PHE A 76 14.50 -12.75 11.76
CA PHE A 76 13.86 -12.74 13.07
C PHE A 76 12.45 -13.35 13.04
N LEU A 77 11.61 -12.93 12.09
CA LEU A 77 10.24 -13.45 11.94
C LEU A 77 10.24 -14.95 11.64
N ARG A 78 11.12 -15.41 10.75
CA ARG A 78 11.29 -16.84 10.44
C ARG A 78 11.79 -17.66 11.62
N SER A 79 12.52 -17.06 12.56
CA SER A 79 12.89 -17.71 13.82
C SER A 79 11.69 -18.00 14.72
N LYS A 80 10.56 -17.27 14.54
CA LYS A 80 9.31 -17.45 15.28
C LYS A 80 8.32 -18.35 14.55
N ASN A 81 8.25 -18.22 13.23
CA ASN A 81 7.47 -19.09 12.34
C ASN A 81 8.25 -19.30 11.05
N ALA A 82 8.77 -20.49 10.83
CA ALA A 82 9.56 -20.79 9.63
C ALA A 82 8.76 -20.66 8.31
N ALA A 83 7.44 -20.71 8.39
CA ALA A 83 6.52 -20.59 7.25
C ALA A 83 5.95 -19.17 7.08
N VAL A 84 6.43 -18.18 7.85
CA VAL A 84 5.93 -16.81 7.72
C VAL A 84 6.17 -16.26 6.31
N GLU A 85 5.15 -15.64 5.75
CA GLU A 85 5.23 -14.89 4.51
C GLU A 85 5.41 -13.40 4.81
N VAL A 86 6.52 -12.83 4.37
CA VAL A 86 6.80 -11.41 4.55
C VAL A 86 6.48 -10.66 3.26
N TYR A 87 5.61 -9.66 3.35
CA TYR A 87 5.27 -8.77 2.25
C TYR A 87 5.83 -7.37 2.52
N LEU A 88 6.45 -6.79 1.52
CA LEU A 88 7.00 -5.44 1.60
C LEU A 88 6.04 -4.47 0.90
N THR A 89 5.88 -3.26 1.41
CA THR A 89 5.06 -2.23 0.76
C THR A 89 5.96 -1.16 0.17
N ALA A 90 6.10 -1.16 -1.16
CA ALA A 90 6.72 -0.06 -1.91
C ALA A 90 5.71 1.10 -1.94
N THR A 91 6.06 2.18 -1.25
CA THR A 91 5.18 3.34 -1.07
C THR A 91 5.14 4.23 -2.31
N TRP A 92 4.25 5.20 -2.30
CA TRP A 92 3.97 6.15 -3.38
C TRP A 92 5.03 7.25 -3.51
N SER A 93 5.04 7.91 -4.65
CA SER A 93 5.80 9.16 -4.83
C SER A 93 5.28 10.23 -3.89
N ARG A 94 6.18 10.89 -3.20
CA ARG A 94 5.86 12.06 -2.36
C ARG A 94 5.87 13.31 -3.23
N ALA A 95 4.76 14.04 -3.27
CA ALA A 95 4.66 15.26 -4.06
C ALA A 95 5.67 16.33 -3.60
N ASP A 96 5.98 16.40 -2.28
CA ASP A 96 6.99 17.30 -1.74
C ASP A 96 8.43 16.98 -2.21
N GLN A 97 8.71 15.76 -2.64
CA GLN A 97 10.03 15.36 -3.16
C GLN A 97 10.17 15.60 -4.66
N VAL A 98 9.05 15.74 -5.37
CA VAL A 98 9.04 15.90 -6.82
C VAL A 98 8.80 17.35 -7.24
N TYR A 99 7.89 18.06 -6.58
CA TYR A 99 7.49 19.41 -6.98
C TYR A 99 8.19 20.53 -6.21
N LEU A 100 8.75 20.24 -5.02
CA LEU A 100 9.51 21.26 -4.30
C LEU A 100 10.99 21.30 -4.77
N PRO A 101 11.67 22.46 -4.67
CA PRO A 101 13.06 22.57 -5.07
C PRO A 101 14.00 21.81 -4.13
N ASP A 102 15.20 21.54 -4.61
CA ASP A 102 16.32 20.96 -3.85
C ASP A 102 16.01 19.60 -3.22
N LYS A 103 15.21 18.78 -3.91
CA LYS A 103 14.89 17.40 -3.52
C LYS A 103 15.45 16.42 -4.56
N PRO A 104 15.67 15.15 -4.19
CA PRO A 104 16.27 14.16 -5.09
C PRO A 104 15.50 13.95 -6.41
N TRP A 105 14.18 14.12 -6.39
CA TRP A 105 13.32 13.93 -7.57
C TRP A 105 12.74 15.24 -8.13
N THR A 106 13.28 16.41 -7.73
CA THR A 106 12.79 17.71 -8.22
C THR A 106 12.75 17.76 -9.74
N GLY A 107 11.58 18.09 -10.29
CA GLY A 107 11.36 18.28 -11.72
C GLY A 107 11.32 17.00 -12.55
N GLN A 108 11.34 15.83 -11.93
CA GLN A 108 11.10 14.56 -12.61
C GLN A 108 9.59 14.30 -12.77
N PRO A 109 9.19 13.42 -13.70
CA PRO A 109 7.83 12.87 -13.71
C PRO A 109 7.47 12.25 -12.35
N ILE A 110 6.22 12.45 -11.91
CA ILE A 110 5.78 12.04 -10.56
C ILE A 110 5.95 10.53 -10.32
N GLU A 111 5.82 9.72 -11.34
CA GLU A 111 5.97 8.26 -11.26
C GLU A 111 7.40 7.80 -11.00
N ASN A 112 8.42 8.60 -11.33
CA ASN A 112 9.82 8.16 -11.24
C ASN A 112 10.24 7.84 -9.81
N MET A 113 9.81 8.64 -8.82
CA MET A 113 10.11 8.33 -7.42
C MET A 113 9.52 6.98 -7.00
N ALA A 114 8.29 6.66 -7.41
CA ALA A 114 7.68 5.36 -7.10
C ALA A 114 8.45 4.21 -7.75
N LEU A 115 8.93 4.38 -8.98
CA LEU A 115 9.73 3.37 -9.68
C LEU A 115 11.10 3.15 -9.00
N ASP A 116 11.77 4.22 -8.57
CA ASP A 116 13.04 4.13 -7.83
C ASP A 116 12.82 3.45 -6.46
N VAL A 117 11.76 3.82 -5.75
CA VAL A 117 11.37 3.18 -4.49
C VAL A 117 11.10 1.70 -4.74
N ARG A 118 10.32 1.34 -5.76
CA ARG A 118 10.04 -0.04 -6.13
C ARG A 118 11.32 -0.83 -6.41
N ALA A 119 12.25 -0.28 -7.17
CA ALA A 119 13.53 -0.93 -7.45
C ALA A 119 14.31 -1.26 -6.16
N GLY A 120 14.30 -0.37 -5.16
CA GLY A 120 14.90 -0.64 -3.85
C GLY A 120 14.18 -1.76 -3.09
N TYR A 121 12.86 -1.81 -3.15
CA TYR A 121 12.08 -2.89 -2.54
C TYR A 121 12.26 -4.24 -3.25
N ASP A 122 12.42 -4.25 -4.57
CA ASP A 122 12.72 -5.47 -5.33
C ASP A 122 14.09 -6.05 -4.94
N LEU A 123 15.10 -5.20 -4.68
CA LEU A 123 16.38 -5.64 -4.11
C LEU A 123 16.20 -6.24 -2.71
N ALA A 124 15.42 -5.61 -1.85
CA ALA A 124 15.15 -6.10 -0.51
C ALA A 124 14.32 -7.40 -0.51
N ALA A 125 13.48 -7.60 -1.53
CA ALA A 125 12.65 -8.80 -1.68
C ALA A 125 13.46 -10.06 -2.00
N ALA A 126 14.75 -9.95 -2.31
CA ALA A 126 15.65 -11.09 -2.43
C ALA A 126 15.95 -11.78 -1.07
N ALA A 127 15.57 -11.17 0.06
CA ALA A 127 15.74 -11.75 1.38
C ALA A 127 14.87 -13.02 1.57
N PRO A 128 15.39 -14.08 2.20
CA PRO A 128 14.64 -15.30 2.46
C PRO A 128 13.36 -15.03 3.26
N GLY A 129 12.24 -15.63 2.86
CA GLY A 129 10.94 -15.47 3.52
C GLY A 129 10.12 -14.27 3.02
N VAL A 130 10.65 -13.44 2.15
CA VAL A 130 9.87 -12.41 1.47
C VAL A 130 9.05 -13.08 0.35
N ALA A 131 7.72 -12.96 0.47
CA ALA A 131 6.75 -13.53 -0.46
C ALA A 131 6.40 -12.59 -1.61
N GLY A 132 6.54 -11.28 -1.41
CA GLY A 132 6.27 -10.31 -2.47
C GLY A 132 6.37 -8.85 -2.03
N VAL A 133 6.20 -7.99 -3.03
CA VAL A 133 6.12 -6.54 -2.86
C VAL A 133 4.72 -6.07 -3.22
N ASN A 134 4.12 -5.24 -2.37
CA ASN A 134 2.89 -4.52 -2.65
C ASN A 134 3.23 -3.27 -3.47
N GLY A 135 2.91 -3.24 -4.74
CA GLY A 135 3.18 -2.15 -5.69
C GLY A 135 2.23 -0.96 -5.50
N VAL A 136 2.24 -0.36 -4.30
CA VAL A 136 1.31 0.74 -3.98
C VAL A 136 1.65 2.01 -4.76
N GLY A 137 2.94 2.32 -4.90
CA GLY A 137 3.38 3.48 -5.69
C GLY A 137 2.96 3.39 -7.15
N GLU A 138 3.05 2.20 -7.75
CA GLU A 138 2.62 1.97 -9.11
C GLU A 138 1.09 2.03 -9.26
N ALA A 139 0.34 1.54 -8.27
CA ALA A 139 -1.12 1.69 -8.25
C ALA A 139 -1.54 3.17 -8.20
N TRP A 140 -0.82 4.00 -7.43
CA TRP A 140 -1.02 5.45 -7.42
C TRP A 140 -0.72 6.08 -8.78
N SER A 141 0.42 5.73 -9.39
CA SER A 141 0.80 6.20 -10.73
C SER A 141 -0.25 5.81 -11.78
N ARG A 142 -0.81 4.61 -11.70
CA ARG A 142 -1.93 4.18 -12.57
C ARG A 142 -3.19 5.00 -12.34
N ALA A 143 -3.56 5.30 -11.10
CA ALA A 143 -4.70 6.14 -10.77
C ALA A 143 -4.54 7.56 -11.35
N MET A 144 -3.34 8.12 -11.30
CA MET A 144 -3.02 9.42 -11.91
C MET A 144 -3.08 9.35 -13.45
N ALA A 145 -2.41 8.37 -14.05
CA ALA A 145 -2.35 8.19 -15.49
C ALA A 145 -3.73 7.95 -16.13
N SER A 146 -4.64 7.29 -15.41
CA SER A 146 -6.03 7.06 -15.86
C SER A 146 -7.00 8.21 -15.53
N GLY A 147 -6.52 9.31 -14.94
CA GLY A 147 -7.33 10.49 -14.62
C GLY A 147 -8.25 10.30 -13.40
N ILE A 148 -8.03 9.26 -12.60
CA ILE A 148 -8.77 9.03 -11.34
C ILE A 148 -8.26 9.97 -10.25
N ALA A 149 -6.94 10.13 -10.16
CA ALA A 149 -6.28 10.99 -9.19
C ALA A 149 -5.56 12.16 -9.84
N ASP A 150 -5.43 13.25 -9.09
CA ASP A 150 -4.63 14.39 -9.54
C ASP A 150 -3.13 14.09 -9.35
N PRO A 151 -2.29 14.34 -10.36
CA PRO A 151 -0.86 14.09 -10.24
C PRO A 151 -0.11 15.18 -9.45
N ASN A 152 -0.67 16.41 -9.32
CA ASN A 152 0.03 17.54 -8.73
C ASN A 152 -0.85 18.33 -7.72
N PRO A 153 -0.74 18.04 -6.42
CA PRO A 153 -1.58 18.72 -5.43
C PRO A 153 -1.20 20.19 -5.18
N TYR A 154 -0.09 20.69 -5.75
CA TYR A 154 0.36 22.06 -5.55
C TYR A 154 -0.28 23.09 -6.48
N ASP A 155 -0.88 22.68 -7.59
CA ASP A 155 -1.60 23.57 -8.51
C ASP A 155 -3.13 23.47 -8.39
N GLY A 156 -3.59 22.70 -7.39
CA GLY A 156 -5.00 22.44 -7.07
C GLY A 156 -5.46 21.08 -7.61
N ILE A 157 -6.58 20.61 -7.09
CA ILE A 157 -7.15 19.33 -7.51
C ILE A 157 -8.19 19.59 -8.60
N ASP A 158 -7.98 18.97 -9.76
CA ASP A 158 -8.93 19.06 -10.87
C ASP A 158 -10.32 18.52 -10.50
N LEU A 159 -11.34 19.08 -11.13
CA LEU A 159 -12.71 18.61 -10.96
C LEU A 159 -12.78 17.11 -11.33
N ASP A 160 -13.53 16.37 -10.52
CA ASP A 160 -13.76 14.92 -10.67
C ASP A 160 -12.54 14.01 -10.42
N LYS A 161 -11.39 14.57 -10.04
CA LYS A 161 -10.25 13.79 -9.55
C LYS A 161 -10.22 13.72 -8.02
N VAL A 162 -9.53 12.72 -7.48
CA VAL A 162 -9.26 12.60 -6.05
C VAL A 162 -7.82 13.04 -5.75
N ASP A 163 -7.60 13.61 -4.56
CA ASP A 163 -6.27 13.82 -4.02
C ASP A 163 -5.86 12.57 -3.22
N LEU A 164 -4.83 11.87 -3.68
CA LEU A 164 -4.30 10.71 -2.97
C LEU A 164 -3.43 11.11 -1.77
N TRP A 165 -2.88 12.34 -1.77
CA TRP A 165 -2.10 12.85 -0.64
C TRP A 165 -2.98 13.55 0.39
N SER A 166 -2.51 13.60 1.61
CA SER A 166 -3.02 14.44 2.68
C SER A 166 -2.55 15.89 2.48
N TYR A 167 -3.02 16.80 3.33
CA TYR A 167 -2.69 18.24 3.30
C TYR A 167 -1.19 18.56 3.34
N ASP A 168 -0.35 17.62 3.78
CA ASP A 168 1.11 17.78 3.83
C ASP A 168 1.81 17.32 2.54
N HIS A 169 1.06 16.84 1.55
CA HIS A 169 1.55 16.34 0.26
C HIS A 169 2.62 15.24 0.38
N TYR A 170 2.61 14.57 1.53
CA TYR A 170 3.52 13.49 1.90
C TYR A 170 2.75 12.22 2.28
N HIS A 171 1.94 12.31 3.34
CA HIS A 171 1.14 11.18 3.78
C HIS A 171 -0.06 10.96 2.85
N ALA A 172 -0.58 9.75 2.85
CA ALA A 172 -1.78 9.44 2.12
C ALA A 172 -3.01 10.14 2.70
N SER A 173 -3.93 10.54 1.84
CA SER A 173 -5.30 10.86 2.22
C SER A 173 -6.09 9.57 2.50
N HIS A 174 -7.36 9.69 2.84
CA HIS A 174 -8.25 8.53 2.95
C HIS A 174 -8.39 7.77 1.62
N TYR A 175 -8.34 8.45 0.46
CA TYR A 175 -8.31 7.81 -0.86
C TYR A 175 -7.01 7.02 -1.08
N GLY A 176 -5.87 7.61 -0.71
CA GLY A 176 -4.57 6.97 -0.84
C GLY A 176 -4.43 5.74 0.05
N TYR A 177 -4.86 5.83 1.33
CA TYR A 177 -4.86 4.67 2.23
C TYR A 177 -5.86 3.59 1.82
N TYR A 178 -6.99 3.96 1.22
CA TYR A 178 -7.95 3.01 0.67
C TYR A 178 -7.33 2.24 -0.49
N LEU A 179 -6.69 2.92 -1.43
CA LEU A 179 -5.99 2.28 -2.56
C LEU A 179 -4.85 1.37 -2.08
N GLU A 180 -4.03 1.82 -1.10
CA GLU A 180 -3.01 0.97 -0.46
C GLU A 180 -3.62 -0.30 0.11
N ALA A 181 -4.71 -0.18 0.87
CA ALA A 181 -5.36 -1.34 1.49
C ALA A 181 -5.91 -2.33 0.45
N LEU A 182 -6.43 -1.86 -0.68
CA LEU A 182 -6.88 -2.71 -1.79
C LEU A 182 -5.72 -3.47 -2.44
N VAL A 183 -4.57 -2.81 -2.65
CA VAL A 183 -3.38 -3.46 -3.20
C VAL A 183 -2.86 -4.53 -2.24
N VAL A 184 -2.75 -4.21 -0.95
CA VAL A 184 -2.34 -5.17 0.08
C VAL A 184 -3.32 -6.34 0.15
N PHE A 185 -4.64 -6.06 0.15
CA PHE A 185 -5.67 -7.10 0.17
C PHE A 185 -5.51 -8.07 -1.01
N GLY A 186 -5.44 -7.55 -2.22
CA GLY A 186 -5.31 -8.41 -3.39
C GLY A 186 -4.01 -9.21 -3.40
N ASN A 187 -2.88 -8.59 -3.03
CA ASN A 187 -1.59 -9.28 -3.04
C ASN A 187 -1.47 -10.39 -1.98
N LEU A 188 -2.03 -10.18 -0.77
CA LEU A 188 -1.98 -11.17 0.30
C LEU A 188 -2.99 -12.32 0.12
N THR A 189 -4.15 -12.01 -0.45
CA THR A 189 -5.26 -12.98 -0.53
C THR A 189 -5.40 -13.63 -1.90
N GLY A 190 -4.81 -13.05 -2.95
CA GLY A 190 -5.02 -13.45 -4.34
C GLY A 190 -6.41 -13.08 -4.89
N LEU A 191 -7.24 -12.37 -4.11
CA LEU A 191 -8.58 -11.98 -4.51
C LEU A 191 -8.60 -10.68 -5.30
N ASP A 192 -9.42 -10.64 -6.33
CA ASP A 192 -9.70 -9.42 -7.09
C ASP A 192 -10.35 -8.37 -6.19
N PRO A 193 -9.72 -7.20 -5.95
CA PRO A 193 -10.28 -6.17 -5.07
C PRO A 193 -11.63 -5.64 -5.54
N ARG A 194 -11.97 -5.76 -6.82
CA ARG A 194 -13.29 -5.38 -7.36
C ARG A 194 -14.41 -6.32 -6.91
N SER A 195 -14.08 -7.53 -6.44
CA SER A 195 -15.06 -8.45 -5.87
C SER A 195 -15.69 -7.95 -4.56
N LEU A 196 -15.07 -6.98 -3.90
CA LEU A 196 -15.65 -6.28 -2.75
C LEU A 196 -16.90 -5.48 -3.15
N GLY A 197 -16.98 -5.02 -4.41
CA GLY A 197 -18.10 -4.27 -4.97
C GLY A 197 -18.18 -2.83 -4.46
N VAL A 198 -18.98 -2.01 -5.12
CA VAL A 198 -19.10 -0.56 -4.82
C VAL A 198 -19.91 -0.25 -3.57
N ASN A 199 -20.55 -1.25 -2.97
CA ASN A 199 -21.35 -1.14 -1.75
C ASN A 199 -20.57 -1.61 -0.51
N GLU A 200 -19.25 -1.82 -0.63
CA GLU A 200 -18.42 -2.14 0.51
C GLU A 200 -18.42 -0.98 1.51
N CYS A 201 -18.35 -1.31 2.81
CA CYS A 201 -18.64 -0.35 3.86
C CYS A 201 -17.51 0.65 4.10
N SER A 202 -16.26 0.24 3.97
CA SER A 202 -15.12 1.08 4.35
C SER A 202 -15.00 2.34 3.50
N GLY A 203 -15.21 2.23 2.19
CA GLY A 203 -15.20 3.40 1.30
C GLY A 203 -16.36 4.36 1.63
N TYR A 204 -17.54 3.83 1.94
CA TYR A 204 -18.67 4.65 2.39
C TYR A 204 -18.38 5.38 3.72
N GLU A 205 -17.84 4.67 4.71
CA GLU A 205 -17.46 5.25 6.02
C GLU A 205 -16.37 6.32 5.89
N LEU A 206 -15.50 6.20 4.87
CA LEU A 206 -14.52 7.21 4.51
C LEU A 206 -15.09 8.38 3.71
N GLY A 207 -16.42 8.38 3.43
CA GLY A 207 -17.11 9.46 2.71
C GLY A 207 -16.96 9.38 1.18
N MET A 208 -16.55 8.25 0.63
CA MET A 208 -16.37 8.07 -0.82
C MET A 208 -17.71 7.82 -1.51
N SER A 209 -17.86 8.36 -2.72
CA SER A 209 -18.91 7.97 -3.63
C SER A 209 -18.65 6.56 -4.20
N ARG A 210 -19.72 5.88 -4.63
CA ARG A 210 -19.60 4.58 -5.32
C ARG A 210 -18.71 4.64 -6.55
N THR A 211 -18.73 5.77 -7.26
CA THR A 211 -17.85 5.98 -8.42
C THR A 211 -16.38 5.99 -8.00
N GLN A 212 -16.02 6.71 -6.94
CA GLN A 212 -14.65 6.75 -6.41
C GLN A 212 -14.20 5.38 -5.92
N ILE A 213 -15.04 4.66 -5.18
CA ILE A 213 -14.79 3.28 -4.75
C ILE A 213 -14.47 2.40 -5.96
N LYS A 214 -15.35 2.40 -6.98
CA LYS A 214 -15.18 1.61 -8.20
C LYS A 214 -13.87 1.93 -8.94
N MET A 215 -13.56 3.22 -9.07
CA MET A 215 -12.36 3.68 -9.78
C MET A 215 -11.09 3.25 -9.06
N LEU A 216 -11.03 3.37 -7.72
CA LEU A 216 -9.88 2.94 -6.92
C LEU A 216 -9.73 1.41 -6.87
N GLN A 217 -10.83 0.67 -6.80
CA GLN A 217 -10.82 -0.79 -6.94
C GLN A 217 -10.27 -1.22 -8.31
N GLN A 218 -10.64 -0.51 -9.38
CA GLN A 218 -10.12 -0.79 -10.73
C GLN A 218 -8.61 -0.50 -10.82
N ALA A 219 -8.13 0.63 -10.27
CA ALA A 219 -6.71 0.96 -10.26
C ALA A 219 -5.87 -0.09 -9.50
N ALA A 220 -6.37 -0.57 -8.34
CA ALA A 220 -5.74 -1.64 -7.59
C ALA A 220 -5.72 -2.95 -8.39
N TYR A 221 -6.84 -3.32 -9.01
CA TYR A 221 -6.92 -4.52 -9.84
C TYR A 221 -5.94 -4.46 -11.02
N ASP A 222 -5.90 -3.34 -11.75
CA ASP A 222 -5.03 -3.18 -12.91
C ASP A 222 -3.55 -3.30 -12.53
N GLN A 223 -3.18 -2.84 -11.34
CA GLN A 223 -1.83 -3.02 -10.81
C GLN A 223 -1.54 -4.48 -10.49
N LEU A 224 -2.41 -5.11 -9.71
CA LEU A 224 -2.24 -6.50 -9.25
C LEU A 224 -2.30 -7.51 -10.41
N ALA A 225 -3.22 -7.32 -11.35
CA ALA A 225 -3.34 -8.17 -12.54
C ALA A 225 -2.12 -7.99 -13.47
N GLY A 226 -1.62 -6.76 -13.61
CA GLY A 226 -0.39 -6.49 -14.38
C GLY A 226 0.84 -7.16 -13.80
N GLU A 227 0.86 -7.44 -12.50
CA GLU A 227 1.91 -8.20 -11.81
C GLU A 227 1.60 -9.72 -11.69
N GLY A 228 0.47 -10.17 -12.21
CA GLY A 228 0.05 -11.57 -12.11
C GLY A 228 -0.31 -12.01 -10.68
N ARG A 229 -0.71 -11.07 -9.81
CA ARG A 229 -1.04 -11.34 -8.40
C ARG A 229 -2.48 -11.77 -8.20
N VAL A 230 -3.37 -11.32 -9.06
CA VAL A 230 -4.80 -11.65 -9.03
C VAL A 230 -5.31 -12.01 -10.42
N GLU A 231 -6.29 -12.90 -10.47
CA GLU A 231 -7.07 -13.16 -11.66
C GLU A 231 -8.41 -12.42 -11.58
N ALA A 232 -8.99 -12.09 -12.75
CA ALA A 232 -10.29 -11.45 -12.80
C ALA A 232 -11.37 -12.36 -12.19
N SER A 233 -12.09 -11.85 -11.20
CA SER A 233 -13.26 -12.52 -10.64
C SER A 233 -14.53 -12.09 -11.35
N PRO A 234 -15.60 -12.94 -11.37
CA PRO A 234 -16.92 -12.49 -11.78
C PRO A 234 -17.37 -11.32 -10.90
N LEU A 235 -17.60 -10.16 -11.50
CA LEU A 235 -18.07 -8.99 -10.77
C LEU A 235 -19.58 -9.08 -10.54
N GLU A 236 -20.02 -8.72 -9.33
CA GLU A 236 -21.47 -8.50 -9.10
C GLU A 236 -21.97 -7.34 -9.97
N VAL A 237 -23.14 -7.51 -10.55
CA VAL A 237 -23.79 -6.44 -11.29
C VAL A 237 -24.16 -5.32 -10.32
N ASP A 238 -23.63 -4.12 -10.57
CA ASP A 238 -23.91 -2.93 -9.79
C ASP A 238 -25.42 -2.62 -9.86
N ARG A 239 -26.16 -2.89 -8.77
CA ARG A 239 -27.60 -2.66 -8.71
C ARG A 239 -27.86 -1.31 -8.03
N PRO A 240 -28.46 -0.33 -8.74
CA PRO A 240 -28.87 0.91 -8.10
C PRO A 240 -29.73 0.62 -6.86
N GLY A 241 -29.37 1.22 -5.72
CA GLY A 241 -30.09 1.03 -4.46
C GLY A 241 -29.76 -0.26 -3.68
N ALA A 242 -28.75 -1.04 -4.09
CA ALA A 242 -28.27 -2.14 -3.26
C ALA A 242 -27.80 -1.61 -1.88
N ALA A 243 -28.07 -2.37 -0.82
CA ALA A 243 -27.67 -2.03 0.54
C ALA A 243 -26.13 -2.02 0.68
N LEU A 244 -25.63 -1.16 1.57
CA LEU A 244 -24.24 -1.19 1.99
C LEU A 244 -23.95 -2.51 2.72
N ARG A 245 -22.74 -3.01 2.55
CA ARG A 245 -22.25 -4.23 3.24
C ARG A 245 -21.52 -3.85 4.52
N CYS A 246 -22.19 -3.09 5.39
CA CYS A 246 -21.71 -2.77 6.72
C CYS A 246 -22.19 -3.85 7.70
N ASN A 247 -21.28 -4.42 8.47
CA ASN A 247 -21.56 -5.37 9.56
C ASN A 247 -21.81 -4.63 10.87
#